data_00c55b9fab7fbefacc580cc8daec8c4a
#
_entry.id   00c55b9fab7fbefacc580cc8daec8c4a
#
_cell.length_a   1.000
_cell.length_b   1.000
_cell.length_c   1.000
_cell.angle_alpha   90.00
_cell.angle_beta   90.00
_cell.angle_gamma   90.00
#
_symmetry.space_group_name_H-M   'P 1'
#
loop_
_entity.id
_entity.type
_entity.pdbx_description
1 polymer ?
#
loop_
_entity_poly.entity_id
_entity_poly.type
_entity_poly.pdbx_seq_one_letter_code
_entity_poly.pdbx_strand_id
1 'polypeptide(L)'
;TTYPIVVGNLRFTTDTIHLKQAETKHQIINLINTGKKNISILSIFKPDYLEVDCTPLTLGKEMMGNLIIRYLPKHADKIKPDDYVLIKTDQGTTHKFMISNK
;
A
#
# COMPACT_ATOMS: atom_id res chain seq x y z
N THR A 1 13.95 7.01 8.30
CA THR A 1 13.11 6.48 7.22
C THR A 1 12.83 7.57 6.20
N THR A 2 13.00 7.26 4.92
CA THR A 2 12.73 8.19 3.84
C THR A 2 11.42 7.82 3.15
N TYR A 3 10.74 8.83 2.63
CA TYR A 3 9.45 8.67 1.93
C TYR A 3 9.56 9.30 0.54
N PRO A 4 10.21 8.61 -0.42
CA PRO A 4 10.45 9.18 -1.74
C PRO A 4 9.21 9.26 -2.64
N ILE A 5 8.17 8.48 -2.35
CA ILE A 5 6.98 8.43 -3.18
C ILE A 5 5.95 9.42 -2.64
N VAL A 6 5.58 10.41 -3.46
CA VAL A 6 4.67 11.49 -3.07
C VAL A 6 3.39 11.39 -3.87
N VAL A 7 2.26 11.31 -3.18
CA VAL A 7 0.91 11.28 -3.77
C VAL A 7 0.04 12.28 -3.03
N GLY A 8 -0.11 13.48 -3.59
CA GLY A 8 -0.82 14.55 -2.90
C GLY A 8 -0.14 14.86 -1.58
N ASN A 9 -0.89 14.75 -0.48
CA ASN A 9 -0.38 14.98 0.87
C ASN A 9 0.10 13.69 1.56
N LEU A 10 0.06 12.55 0.87
CA LEU A 10 0.60 11.30 1.38
C LEU A 10 1.99 11.04 0.81
N ARG A 11 2.85 10.43 1.63
CA ARG A 11 4.16 9.96 1.19
C ARG A 11 4.33 8.52 1.63
N PHE A 12 5.00 7.72 0.78
CA PHE A 12 5.23 6.30 1.01
C PHE A 12 6.71 5.98 0.89
N THR A 13 7.15 4.92 1.57
CA THR A 13 8.54 4.47 1.51
C THR A 13 8.86 3.81 0.17
N THR A 14 7.89 3.18 -0.48
CA THR A 14 8.05 2.55 -1.78
C THR A 14 6.71 2.47 -2.50
N ASP A 15 6.75 2.28 -3.82
CA ASP A 15 5.58 2.03 -4.65
C ASP A 15 5.57 0.62 -5.24
N THR A 16 6.48 -0.26 -4.79
CA THR A 16 6.62 -1.62 -5.32
C THR A 16 6.39 -2.66 -4.22
N ILE A 17 5.55 -3.64 -4.53
CA ILE A 17 5.29 -4.77 -3.67
C ILE A 17 6.12 -5.96 -4.17
N HIS A 18 6.93 -6.55 -3.29
CA HIS A 18 7.78 -7.69 -3.62
C HIS A 18 7.17 -8.98 -3.09
N LEU A 19 6.69 -9.84 -3.99
CA LEU A 19 5.98 -11.06 -3.61
C LEU A 19 6.83 -12.02 -2.77
N LYS A 20 8.12 -12.15 -3.08
CA LYS A 20 9.00 -13.05 -2.32
C LYS A 20 9.17 -12.59 -0.88
N GLN A 21 9.27 -11.29 -0.67
CA GLN A 21 9.36 -10.72 0.68
C GLN A 21 8.04 -10.91 1.43
N ALA A 22 6.92 -10.69 0.74
CA ALA A 22 5.59 -10.82 1.33
C ALA A 22 5.21 -12.27 1.62
N GLU A 23 5.86 -13.25 0.98
CA GLU A 23 5.65 -14.67 1.25
C GLU A 23 6.34 -15.13 2.53
N THR A 24 7.61 -14.76 2.71
CA THR A 24 8.41 -15.19 3.86
C THR A 24 8.13 -14.34 5.09
N LYS A 25 7.92 -13.06 4.89
CA LYS A 25 7.59 -12.08 5.93
C LYS A 25 6.57 -11.13 5.35
N HIS A 26 5.83 -10.46 6.22
CA HIS A 26 4.98 -9.36 5.74
C HIS A 26 5.87 -8.27 5.18
N GLN A 27 5.49 -7.73 4.02
CA GLN A 27 6.11 -6.50 3.55
C GLN A 27 5.36 -5.34 4.18
N ILE A 28 6.09 -4.42 4.79
CA ILE A 28 5.50 -3.24 5.42
C ILE A 28 5.90 -2.02 4.61
N ILE A 29 4.89 -1.28 4.12
CA ILE A 29 5.10 0.00 3.45
C ILE A 29 4.63 1.08 4.40
N ASN A 30 5.55 1.94 4.84
CA ASN A 30 5.19 3.04 5.73
C ASN A 30 4.67 4.22 4.93
N LEU A 31 3.72 4.93 5.51
CA LEU A 31 3.17 6.14 4.91
C LEU A 31 3.02 7.22 5.97
N ILE A 32 2.96 8.47 5.51
CA ILE A 32 2.80 9.62 6.38
C ILE A 32 1.91 10.66 5.70
N ASN A 33 1.04 11.28 6.48
CA ASN A 33 0.24 12.42 6.03
C ASN A 33 1.01 13.71 6.34
N THR A 34 1.49 14.37 5.30
CA THR A 34 2.23 15.63 5.42
C THR A 34 1.34 16.87 5.35
N GLY A 35 0.04 16.68 5.09
CA GLY A 35 -0.93 17.75 5.03
C GLY A 35 -1.47 18.15 6.39
N LYS A 36 -2.33 19.16 6.40
CA LYS A 36 -2.93 19.69 7.63
C LYS A 36 -4.26 19.04 7.98
N LYS A 37 -4.90 18.37 7.02
CA LYS A 37 -6.20 17.73 7.18
C LYS A 37 -6.05 16.23 7.30
N ASN A 38 -6.98 15.60 7.99
CA ASN A 38 -7.02 14.15 8.06
C ASN A 38 -7.24 13.53 6.68
N ILE A 39 -6.58 12.40 6.44
CA ILE A 39 -6.75 11.62 5.22
C ILE A 39 -7.22 10.23 5.62
N SER A 40 -8.33 9.79 5.03
CA SER A 40 -8.85 8.44 5.25
C SER A 40 -8.66 7.58 4.00
N ILE A 41 -8.26 6.35 4.21
CA ILE A 41 -8.18 5.37 3.13
C ILE A 41 -9.57 4.77 2.96
N LEU A 42 -10.23 5.06 1.84
CA LEU A 42 -11.60 4.63 1.58
C LEU A 42 -11.69 3.23 1.03
N SER A 43 -10.78 2.86 0.15
CA SER A 43 -10.78 1.54 -0.45
C SER A 43 -9.39 1.13 -0.86
N ILE A 44 -9.19 -0.19 -0.88
CA ILE A 44 -7.95 -0.83 -1.34
C ILE A 44 -8.35 -1.91 -2.34
N PHE A 45 -8.01 -1.69 -3.61
CA PHE A 45 -8.16 -2.70 -4.64
C PHE A 45 -6.90 -3.54 -4.68
N LYS A 46 -7.04 -4.87 -4.65
CA LYS A 46 -5.90 -5.79 -4.63
C LYS A 46 -6.25 -7.08 -5.35
N PRO A 47 -5.25 -7.81 -5.88
CA PRO A 47 -5.48 -9.16 -6.40
C PRO A 47 -5.82 -10.16 -5.28
N ASP A 48 -6.41 -11.29 -5.67
CA ASP A 48 -6.83 -12.33 -4.70
C ASP A 48 -5.67 -12.97 -3.94
N TYR A 49 -4.46 -12.93 -4.49
CA TYR A 49 -3.29 -13.55 -3.86
C TYR A 49 -2.59 -12.62 -2.84
N LEU A 50 -3.12 -11.44 -2.61
CA LEU A 50 -2.57 -10.51 -1.62
C LEU A 50 -3.59 -10.16 -0.56
N GLU A 51 -3.13 -10.02 0.68
CA GLU A 51 -3.83 -9.32 1.75
C GLU A 51 -3.12 -7.99 1.97
N VAL A 52 -3.89 -6.91 2.03
CA VAL A 52 -3.35 -5.58 2.28
C VAL A 52 -4.17 -4.92 3.39
N ASP A 53 -3.51 -4.64 4.50
CA ASP A 53 -4.13 -3.96 5.64
C ASP A 53 -3.47 -2.61 5.86
N CYS A 54 -4.25 -1.60 6.12
CA CYS A 54 -3.76 -0.26 6.46
C CYS A 54 -4.09 0.05 7.92
N THR A 55 -3.10 0.41 8.70
CA THR A 55 -3.27 0.74 10.11
C THR A 55 -2.53 2.03 10.42
N PRO A 56 -3.22 3.08 10.89
CA PRO A 56 -4.68 3.25 10.94
C PRO A 56 -5.26 3.59 9.56
N LEU A 57 -6.57 3.51 9.41
CA LEU A 57 -7.24 3.88 8.16
C LEU A 57 -7.38 5.40 8.00
N THR A 58 -7.35 6.13 9.10
CA THR A 58 -7.38 7.59 9.09
C THR A 58 -6.10 8.14 9.67
N LEU A 59 -5.43 9.00 8.91
CA LEU A 59 -4.16 9.60 9.28
C LEU A 59 -4.38 11.09 9.52
N GLY A 60 -4.10 11.54 10.75
CA GLY A 60 -4.10 12.96 11.09
C GLY A 60 -2.84 13.65 10.60
N LYS A 61 -2.72 14.94 10.91
CA LYS A 61 -1.56 15.77 10.56
C LYS A 61 -0.26 15.11 11.04
N GLU A 62 0.69 14.94 10.12
CA GLU A 62 2.01 14.37 10.39
C GLU A 62 1.97 12.96 10.99
N MET A 63 0.82 12.29 10.91
CA MET A 63 0.65 10.95 11.46
C MET A 63 1.18 9.91 10.48
N MET A 64 1.89 8.92 11.02
CA MET A 64 2.42 7.80 10.25
C MET A 64 1.49 6.61 10.34
N GLY A 65 1.50 5.80 9.27
CA GLY A 65 0.76 4.54 9.23
C GLY A 65 1.56 3.47 8.53
N ASN A 66 0.99 2.27 8.49
CA ASN A 66 1.60 1.11 7.88
C ASN A 66 0.62 0.43 6.93
N LEU A 67 1.11 0.06 5.74
CA LEU A 67 0.46 -0.91 4.88
C LEU A 67 1.16 -2.25 5.10
N ILE A 68 0.41 -3.23 5.56
CA ILE A 68 0.93 -4.57 5.81
C ILE A 68 0.46 -5.46 4.68
N ILE A 69 1.41 -6.01 3.93
CA ILE A 69 1.14 -6.79 2.73
C ILE A 69 1.58 -8.21 2.94
N ARG A 70 0.65 -9.15 2.71
CA ARG A 70 0.88 -10.58 2.86
C ARG A 70 0.55 -11.29 1.56
N TYR A 71 1.42 -12.20 1.13
CA TYR A 71 1.19 -13.04 -0.04
C TYR A 71 0.51 -14.34 0.36
N LEU A 72 -0.51 -14.75 -0.41
CA LEU A 72 -1.27 -15.97 -0.19
C LEU A 72 -0.90 -17.00 -1.28
N PRO A 73 0.00 -17.96 -0.99
CA PRO A 73 0.49 -18.89 -2.01
C PRO A 73 -0.60 -19.76 -2.65
N LYS A 74 -1.69 -20.02 -1.94
CA LYS A 74 -2.80 -20.83 -2.46
C LYS A 74 -3.50 -20.18 -3.67
N HIS A 75 -3.28 -18.89 -3.90
CA HIS A 75 -3.83 -18.16 -5.03
C HIS A 75 -2.78 -17.76 -6.06
N ALA A 76 -1.62 -18.43 -6.04
CA ALA A 76 -0.50 -18.10 -6.94
C ALA A 76 -0.86 -18.28 -8.42
N ASP A 77 -1.81 -19.16 -8.74
CA ASP A 77 -2.30 -19.38 -10.10
C ASP A 77 -3.01 -18.15 -10.69
N LYS A 78 -3.36 -17.17 -9.85
CA LYS A 78 -4.05 -15.94 -10.27
C LYS A 78 -3.10 -14.78 -10.54
N ILE A 79 -1.79 -14.97 -10.40
CA ILE A 79 -0.79 -13.92 -10.63
C ILE A 79 -0.76 -13.55 -12.11
N LYS A 80 -0.89 -12.25 -12.41
CA LYS A 80 -0.81 -11.71 -13.76
C LYS A 80 0.26 -10.62 -13.81
N PRO A 81 0.95 -10.45 -14.98
CA PRO A 81 2.05 -9.48 -15.06
C PRO A 81 1.65 -8.03 -14.84
N ASP A 82 0.39 -7.68 -15.09
CA ASP A 82 -0.09 -6.30 -14.98
C ASP A 82 -0.85 -6.02 -13.69
N ASP A 83 -0.81 -6.94 -12.72
CA ASP A 83 -1.51 -6.75 -11.46
C ASP A 83 -0.93 -5.58 -10.66
N TYR A 84 -1.79 -4.95 -9.88
CA TYR A 84 -1.42 -3.82 -9.05
C TYR A 84 -2.32 -3.74 -7.82
N VAL A 85 -1.91 -2.94 -6.85
CA VAL A 85 -2.72 -2.56 -5.69
C VAL A 85 -3.04 -1.09 -5.84
N LEU A 86 -4.32 -0.73 -5.71
CA LEU A 86 -4.76 0.66 -5.81
C LEU A 86 -5.40 1.10 -4.51
N ILE A 87 -4.91 2.21 -3.97
CA ILE A 87 -5.46 2.83 -2.77
C ILE A 87 -6.19 4.10 -3.17
N LYS A 88 -7.40 4.26 -2.65
CA LYS A 88 -8.21 5.46 -2.88
C LYS A 88 -8.46 6.17 -1.55
N THR A 89 -8.27 7.49 -1.54
CA THR A 89 -8.45 8.30 -0.34
C THR A 89 -9.71 9.15 -0.42
N ASP A 90 -10.12 9.70 0.72
CA ASP A 90 -11.27 10.62 0.81
C ASP A 90 -11.00 11.99 0.19
N GLN A 91 -9.73 12.28 -0.15
CA GLN A 91 -9.37 13.52 -0.84
C GLN A 91 -9.41 13.39 -2.37
N GLY A 92 -9.92 12.28 -2.89
CA GLY A 92 -10.02 12.06 -4.31
C GLY A 92 -8.72 11.61 -4.98
N THR A 93 -7.67 11.39 -4.22
CA THR A 93 -6.41 10.89 -4.77
C THR A 93 -6.39 9.37 -4.79
N THR A 94 -5.70 8.82 -5.79
CA THR A 94 -5.47 7.38 -5.89
C THR A 94 -3.98 7.13 -6.04
N HIS A 95 -3.51 6.00 -5.50
CA HIS A 95 -2.11 5.60 -5.67
C HIS A 95 -2.04 4.13 -6.05
N LYS A 96 -1.20 3.86 -7.03
CA LYS A 96 -1.00 2.52 -7.60
C LYS A 96 0.35 1.99 -7.16
N PHE A 97 0.33 0.80 -6.53
CA PHE A 97 1.55 0.06 -6.21
C PHE A 97 1.75 -1.03 -7.26
N MET A 98 2.96 -1.12 -7.80
CA MET A 98 3.32 -2.17 -8.74
C MET A 98 3.70 -3.44 -7.99
N ILE A 99 3.47 -4.59 -8.60
CA ILE A 99 3.77 -5.89 -7.99
C ILE A 99 4.95 -6.52 -8.73
N SER A 100 5.97 -6.91 -7.96
CA SER A 100 7.17 -7.56 -8.49
C SER A 100 7.25 -9.00 -8.00
N ASN A 101 7.57 -9.92 -8.90
CA ASN A 101 7.80 -11.33 -8.57
C ASN A 101 9.21 -11.59 -8.03
N LYS A 102 10.04 -10.58 -7.94
CA LYS A 102 11.44 -10.71 -7.51
C LYS A 102 11.61 -10.53 -6.00
#